data_7214887ecea11b195ddccc3f91425104
#
_entry.id   7214887ecea11b195ddccc3f91425104
#
_cell.length_a   1.000
_cell.length_b   1.000
_cell.length_c   1.000
_cell.angle_alpha   90.00
_cell.angle_beta   90.00
_cell.angle_gamma   90.00
#
_symmetry.space_group_name_H-M   'P 1'
#
loop_
_entity.id
_entity.type
_entity.pdbx_description
1 polymer ?
#
loop_
_entity_poly.entity_id
_entity_poly.type
_entity_poly.pdbx_seq_one_letter_code
_entity_poly.pdbx_strand_id
1 'polypeptide(L)'
;MRKILEAVDDINLQVCINSVDVENIVRKYSDTVKISSVDVVIEENTMSVTVLSNVGFDSGLEDAVVEYLHTIINCDIDSTFNVSSVKVGGEPYVQTTINIKALSSDVAKRKVVESFE
;
A
#
# COMPACT_ATOMS: atom_id res chain seq x y z
N MET A 1 -2.99 30.31 5.89
CA MET A 1 -2.82 29.67 4.61
C MET A 1 -1.72 28.69 4.58
N ARG A 2 -0.52 29.18 4.80
CA ARG A 2 0.64 28.34 4.73
C ARG A 2 0.60 27.18 5.72
N LYS A 3 0.13 27.45 6.92
CA LYS A 3 0.04 26.40 7.93
C LYS A 3 -0.93 25.31 7.55
N ILE A 4 -1.99 25.69 6.87
CA ILE A 4 -2.97 24.72 6.42
C ILE A 4 -2.34 23.78 5.40
N LEU A 5 -1.53 24.34 4.51
CA LEU A 5 -0.84 23.54 3.52
C LEU A 5 0.14 22.57 4.17
N GLU A 6 0.84 23.02 5.18
CA GLU A 6 1.78 22.18 5.89
C GLU A 6 1.08 21.02 6.57
N ALA A 7 -0.07 21.28 7.16
CA ALA A 7 -0.82 20.23 7.82
C ALA A 7 -1.33 19.19 6.81
N VAL A 8 -1.72 19.64 5.62
CA VAL A 8 -2.18 18.74 4.58
C VAL A 8 -1.04 17.89 4.02
N ASP A 9 0.16 18.47 3.99
CA ASP A 9 1.31 17.79 3.43
C ASP A 9 1.85 16.70 4.34
N ASP A 10 1.48 16.73 5.59
CA ASP A 10 2.02 15.82 6.59
C ASP A 10 1.13 14.59 6.72
N ILE A 11 1.27 13.68 5.78
CA ILE A 11 0.43 12.50 5.71
C ILE A 11 0.95 11.43 6.66
N ASN A 12 0.08 10.95 7.52
CA ASN A 12 0.43 9.89 8.44
C ASN A 12 -0.53 8.72 8.24
N LEU A 13 -0.05 7.68 7.58
CA LEU A 13 -0.86 6.50 7.26
C LEU A 13 -1.26 5.74 8.52
N GLN A 14 -0.47 5.84 9.59
CA GLN A 14 -0.80 5.14 10.83
C GLN A 14 -2.10 5.64 11.43
N VAL A 15 -2.43 6.90 11.18
CA VAL A 15 -3.66 7.51 11.70
C VAL A 15 -4.83 7.25 10.76
N CYS A 16 -4.58 7.25 9.45
CA CYS A 16 -5.64 7.21 8.44
C CYS A 16 -6.02 5.80 8.03
N ILE A 17 -5.07 4.86 8.05
CA ILE A 17 -5.26 3.52 7.48
C ILE A 17 -5.37 2.49 8.57
N ASN A 18 -6.35 1.61 8.44
CA ASN A 18 -6.54 0.48 9.35
C ASN A 18 -5.96 -0.77 8.71
N SER A 19 -4.99 -1.40 9.39
CA SER A 19 -4.33 -2.60 8.85
C SER A 19 -5.31 -3.75 8.66
N VAL A 20 -6.35 -3.83 9.48
CA VAL A 20 -7.36 -4.88 9.36
C VAL A 20 -8.13 -4.73 8.05
N ASP A 21 -8.43 -3.49 7.64
CA ASP A 21 -9.11 -3.25 6.37
C ASP A 21 -8.26 -3.71 5.19
N VAL A 22 -6.95 -3.43 5.26
CA VAL A 22 -6.03 -3.86 4.21
C VAL A 22 -5.94 -5.38 4.16
N GLU A 23 -5.85 -6.01 5.31
CA GLU A 23 -5.81 -7.46 5.38
C GLU A 23 -7.09 -8.07 4.79
N ASN A 24 -8.23 -7.47 5.08
CA ASN A 24 -9.52 -7.96 4.55
C ASN A 24 -9.57 -7.84 3.03
N ILE A 25 -9.01 -6.79 2.47
CA ILE A 25 -8.94 -6.61 1.02
C ILE A 25 -8.15 -7.76 0.40
N VAL A 26 -7.01 -8.08 1.00
CA VAL A 26 -6.16 -9.18 0.51
C VAL A 26 -6.90 -10.50 0.59
N ARG A 27 -7.54 -10.77 1.73
CA ARG A 27 -8.20 -12.06 1.95
C ARG A 27 -9.43 -12.24 1.07
N LYS A 28 -10.07 -11.15 0.69
CA LYS A 28 -11.27 -11.20 -0.16
C LYS A 28 -10.97 -11.10 -1.63
N TYR A 29 -9.73 -10.81 -1.98
CA TYR A 29 -9.37 -10.58 -3.38
C TYR A 29 -9.57 -11.84 -4.23
N SER A 30 -9.23 -12.99 -3.68
CA SER A 30 -9.37 -14.25 -4.43
C SER A 30 -9.75 -15.40 -3.51
N ASP A 31 -10.84 -16.06 -3.82
CA ASP A 31 -11.33 -17.21 -3.04
C ASP A 31 -10.47 -18.45 -3.25
N THR A 32 -9.74 -18.50 -4.36
CA THR A 32 -9.01 -19.69 -4.75
C THR A 32 -7.61 -19.75 -4.18
N VAL A 33 -7.12 -18.64 -3.65
CA VAL A 33 -5.78 -18.58 -3.08
C VAL A 33 -5.84 -18.91 -1.60
N LYS A 34 -5.05 -19.89 -1.18
CA LYS A 34 -4.94 -20.23 0.24
C LYS A 34 -3.87 -19.37 0.86
N ILE A 35 -4.28 -18.51 1.75
CA ILE A 35 -3.39 -17.55 2.40
C ILE A 35 -2.95 -18.13 3.74
N SER A 36 -1.64 -18.19 3.95
CA SER A 36 -1.05 -18.63 5.21
C SER A 36 -0.93 -17.49 6.18
N SER A 37 -0.51 -16.32 5.70
CA SER A 37 -0.38 -15.15 6.57
C SER A 37 -0.44 -13.87 5.74
N VAL A 38 -0.92 -12.81 6.37
CA VAL A 38 -0.90 -11.46 5.81
C VAL A 38 -0.27 -10.57 6.87
N ASP A 39 0.78 -9.87 6.48
CA ASP A 39 1.48 -8.97 7.39
C ASP A 39 1.43 -7.56 6.81
N VAL A 40 0.85 -6.62 7.55
CA VAL A 40 0.71 -5.24 7.13
C VAL A 40 1.48 -4.37 8.11
N VAL A 41 2.49 -3.68 7.60
CA VAL A 41 3.31 -2.77 8.39
C VAL A 41 3.06 -1.35 7.89
N ILE A 42 2.57 -0.49 8.75
CA ILE A 42 2.24 0.89 8.40
C ILE A 42 3.14 1.82 9.18
N GLU A 43 3.83 2.68 8.45
CA GLU A 43 4.66 3.73 9.02
C GLU A 43 4.09 5.08 8.63
N GLU A 44 4.83 6.16 8.85
CA GLU A 44 4.26 7.49 8.63
C GLU A 44 3.70 7.66 7.22
N ASN A 45 4.52 7.43 6.21
CA ASN A 45 4.08 7.63 4.84
C ASN A 45 4.31 6.39 3.97
N THR A 46 4.59 5.26 4.59
CA THR A 46 4.81 4.01 3.86
C THR A 46 3.98 2.89 4.45
N MET A 47 3.65 1.94 3.60
CA MET A 47 2.95 0.74 4.03
C MET A 47 3.51 -0.43 3.24
N SER A 48 3.72 -1.54 3.93
CA SER A 48 4.21 -2.75 3.31
C SER A 48 3.22 -3.87 3.61
N VAL A 49 2.79 -4.57 2.58
CA VAL A 49 1.89 -5.73 2.71
C VAL A 49 2.64 -6.94 2.21
N THR A 50 2.78 -7.94 3.06
CA THR A 50 3.44 -9.20 2.71
C THR A 50 2.46 -10.34 2.90
N VAL A 51 2.25 -11.13 1.86
CA VAL A 51 1.29 -12.23 1.87
C VAL A 51 2.04 -13.51 1.57
N LEU A 52 1.87 -14.51 2.44
CA LEU A 52 2.35 -15.87 2.17
C LEU A 52 1.15 -16.72 1.77
N SER A 53 1.24 -17.36 0.62
CA SER A 53 0.13 -18.12 0.08
C SER A 53 0.64 -19.29 -0.77
N ASN A 54 -0.30 -20.14 -1.21
CA ASN A 54 0.05 -21.30 -2.04
C ASN A 54 0.40 -20.89 -3.48
N VAL A 55 -0.21 -19.82 -3.97
CA VAL A 55 0.09 -19.26 -5.30
C VAL A 55 0.19 -17.75 -5.18
N GLY A 56 0.90 -17.14 -6.12
CA GLY A 56 1.06 -15.68 -6.10
C GLY A 56 -0.21 -14.97 -6.53
N PHE A 57 -0.33 -13.73 -6.08
CA PHE A 57 -1.40 -12.84 -6.53
C PHE A 57 -0.96 -12.15 -7.82
N ASP A 58 -1.93 -11.66 -8.58
CA ASP A 58 -1.62 -10.85 -9.74
C ASP A 58 -1.59 -9.36 -9.33
N SER A 59 -1.16 -8.51 -10.25
CA SER A 59 -1.02 -7.07 -9.95
C SER A 59 -2.35 -6.38 -9.67
N GLY A 60 -3.47 -7.04 -9.94
CA GLY A 60 -4.77 -6.49 -9.57
C GLY A 60 -4.92 -6.30 -8.07
N LEU A 61 -4.20 -7.09 -7.26
CA LEU A 61 -4.21 -6.88 -5.82
C LEU A 61 -3.58 -5.54 -5.45
N GLU A 62 -2.48 -5.19 -6.11
CA GLU A 62 -1.86 -3.88 -5.91
C GLU A 62 -2.86 -2.77 -6.21
N ASP A 63 -3.57 -2.89 -7.33
CA ASP A 63 -4.57 -1.89 -7.71
C ASP A 63 -5.68 -1.79 -6.68
N ALA A 64 -6.13 -2.91 -6.15
CA ALA A 64 -7.21 -2.92 -5.16
C ALA A 64 -6.79 -2.21 -3.88
N VAL A 65 -5.55 -2.42 -3.45
CA VAL A 65 -5.03 -1.76 -2.24
C VAL A 65 -4.87 -0.26 -2.48
N VAL A 66 -4.34 0.12 -3.64
CA VAL A 66 -4.15 1.54 -3.97
C VAL A 66 -5.51 2.24 -4.07
N GLU A 67 -6.51 1.60 -4.67
CA GLU A 67 -7.86 2.16 -4.73
C GLU A 67 -8.43 2.40 -3.35
N TYR A 68 -8.25 1.45 -2.45
CA TYR A 68 -8.70 1.62 -1.08
C TYR A 68 -8.05 2.85 -0.45
N LEU A 69 -6.74 3.01 -0.65
CA LEU A 69 -6.04 4.16 -0.08
C LEU A 69 -6.56 5.48 -0.65
N HIS A 70 -6.88 5.50 -1.94
CA HIS A 70 -7.42 6.72 -2.56
C HIS A 70 -8.81 7.08 -2.05
N THR A 71 -9.54 6.17 -1.45
CA THR A 71 -10.81 6.51 -0.81
C THR A 71 -10.62 7.24 0.51
N ILE A 72 -9.42 7.19 1.07
CA ILE A 72 -9.14 7.74 2.39
C ILE A 72 -8.22 8.95 2.30
N ILE A 73 -7.18 8.86 1.47
CA ILE A 73 -6.20 9.94 1.36
C ILE A 73 -6.22 10.52 -0.04
N ASN A 74 -6.00 11.81 -0.13
CA ASN A 74 -6.04 12.53 -1.39
C ASN A 74 -4.64 13.02 -1.75
N CYS A 75 -3.79 12.09 -2.14
CA CYS A 75 -2.43 12.40 -2.55
C CYS A 75 -1.96 11.35 -3.53
N ASP A 76 -0.84 11.61 -4.18
CA ASP A 76 -0.23 10.64 -5.08
C ASP A 76 0.35 9.50 -4.27
N ILE A 77 0.29 8.32 -4.85
CA ILE A 77 0.78 7.10 -4.22
C ILE A 77 1.72 6.40 -5.19
N ASP A 78 2.92 6.09 -4.70
CA ASP A 78 3.83 5.20 -5.40
C ASP A 78 3.65 3.80 -4.86
N SER A 79 3.59 2.81 -5.74
CA SER A 79 3.49 1.43 -5.30
C SER A 79 4.37 0.53 -6.13
N THR A 80 4.84 -0.55 -5.51
CA THR A 80 5.57 -1.60 -6.20
C THR A 80 4.96 -2.93 -5.82
N PHE A 81 5.03 -3.87 -6.75
CA PHE A 81 4.44 -5.19 -6.59
C PHE A 81 5.48 -6.22 -6.96
N ASN A 82 5.66 -7.23 -6.11
CA ASN A 82 6.65 -8.26 -6.34
C ASN A 82 6.15 -9.60 -5.84
N VAL A 83 6.42 -10.66 -6.61
CA VAL A 83 6.05 -12.02 -6.25
C VAL A 83 7.30 -12.87 -6.32
N SER A 84 7.57 -13.64 -5.28
CA SER A 84 8.74 -14.50 -5.22
C SER A 84 8.41 -15.82 -4.54
N SER A 85 9.19 -16.83 -4.85
CA SER A 85 9.09 -18.14 -4.19
C SER A 85 9.97 -18.13 -2.96
N VAL A 86 9.41 -18.57 -1.84
CA VAL A 86 10.15 -18.63 -0.57
C VAL A 86 9.89 -19.98 0.10
N LYS A 87 10.73 -20.32 1.06
CA LYS A 87 10.52 -21.51 1.89
C LYS A 87 10.48 -21.07 3.34
N VAL A 88 9.47 -21.55 4.05
CA VAL A 88 9.30 -21.27 5.47
C VAL A 88 9.22 -22.61 6.16
N GLY A 89 10.17 -22.88 7.06
CA GLY A 89 10.23 -24.16 7.74
C GLY A 89 10.36 -25.35 6.80
N GLY A 90 11.00 -25.14 5.64
CA GLY A 90 11.15 -26.20 4.63
C GLY A 90 9.98 -26.33 3.69
N GLU A 91 8.89 -25.63 3.92
CA GLU A 91 7.69 -25.69 3.09
C GLU A 91 7.72 -24.59 2.03
N PRO A 92 7.31 -24.90 0.80
CA PRO A 92 7.30 -23.90 -0.26
C PRO A 92 6.07 -22.99 -0.16
N TYR A 93 6.29 -21.70 -0.31
CA TYR A 93 5.23 -20.69 -0.35
C TYR A 93 5.55 -19.69 -1.43
N VAL A 94 4.53 -18.92 -1.82
CA VAL A 94 4.73 -17.77 -2.67
C VAL A 94 4.53 -16.52 -1.82
N GLN A 95 5.48 -15.61 -1.90
CA GLN A 95 5.40 -14.36 -1.15
C GLN A 95 5.06 -13.23 -2.10
N THR A 96 3.96 -12.57 -1.84
CA THR A 96 3.54 -11.38 -2.59
C THR A 96 3.80 -10.18 -1.70
N THR A 97 4.52 -9.20 -2.23
CA THR A 97 4.87 -8.00 -1.47
C THR A 97 4.39 -6.77 -2.22
N ILE A 98 3.67 -5.91 -1.52
CA ILE A 98 3.24 -4.62 -2.04
C ILE A 98 3.84 -3.56 -1.14
N ASN A 99 4.65 -2.67 -1.72
CA ASN A 99 5.22 -1.56 -0.99
C ASN A 99 4.58 -0.28 -1.49
N ILE A 100 4.11 0.54 -0.57
CA ILE A 100 3.36 1.74 -0.89
C ILE A 100 4.00 2.92 -0.20
N LYS A 101 4.12 4.02 -0.93
CA LYS A 101 4.60 5.27 -0.38
C LYS A 101 3.62 6.36 -0.76
N ALA A 102 3.10 7.06 0.24
CA ALA A 102 2.23 8.20 0.02
C ALA A 102 3.10 9.45 -0.14
N LEU A 103 2.88 10.17 -1.23
CA LEU A 103 3.61 11.40 -1.51
C LEU A 103 2.84 12.57 -0.91
N SER A 104 3.57 13.54 -0.36
CA SER A 104 2.90 14.66 0.28
C SER A 104 2.21 15.56 -0.74
N SER A 105 1.12 16.17 -0.32
CA SER A 105 0.42 17.13 -1.16
C SER A 105 1.30 18.30 -1.52
N ASP A 106 2.21 18.66 -0.64
CA ASP A 106 3.13 19.76 -0.89
C ASP A 106 4.02 19.48 -2.10
N VAL A 107 4.52 18.25 -2.19
CA VAL A 107 5.35 17.86 -3.33
C VAL A 107 4.56 17.96 -4.62
N ALA A 108 3.33 17.47 -4.63
CA ALA A 108 2.47 17.54 -5.81
C ALA A 108 2.18 18.98 -6.18
N LYS A 109 1.91 19.83 -5.21
CA LYS A 109 1.66 21.25 -5.46
C LYS A 109 2.88 21.94 -6.01
N ARG A 110 4.04 21.62 -5.51
CA ARG A 110 5.27 22.23 -6.01
C ARG A 110 5.50 21.90 -7.48
N LYS A 111 5.24 20.67 -7.85
CA LYS A 111 5.40 20.26 -9.24
C LYS A 111 4.46 21.04 -10.15
N VAL A 112 3.24 21.25 -9.72
CA VAL A 112 2.27 22.01 -10.51
C VAL A 112 2.72 23.45 -10.67
N VAL A 113 3.18 24.07 -9.58
CA VAL A 113 3.64 25.45 -9.63
C VAL A 113 4.84 25.59 -10.56
N GLU A 114 5.76 24.66 -10.48
CA GLU A 114 6.92 24.69 -11.35
C GLU A 114 6.55 24.56 -12.82
N SER A 115 5.51 23.79 -13.13
CA SER A 115 5.09 23.69 -14.52
C SER A 115 4.53 24.99 -15.05
N PHE A 116 3.98 25.82 -14.19
CA PHE A 116 3.44 27.10 -14.64
C PHE A 116 4.52 28.15 -14.82
N GLU A 117 5.62 27.98 -14.19
CA GLU A 117 6.71 28.92 -14.28
C GLU A 117 7.69 28.53 -15.37
#